data_5e31fea6987deff178d94569c739d098
#
_entry.id   5e31fea6987deff178d94569c739d098
#
_cell.length_a   1.000
_cell.length_b   1.000
_cell.length_c   1.000
_cell.angle_alpha   90.00
_cell.angle_beta   90.00
_cell.angle_gamma   90.00
#
_symmetry.space_group_name_H-M   'P 1'
#
loop_
_entity.id
_entity.type
_entity.pdbx_description
1 polymer ?
#
loop_
_entity_poly.entity_id
_entity_poly.type
_entity_poly.pdbx_seq_one_letter_code
_entity_poly.pdbx_strand_id
1 'polypeptide(L)'
;MSDKEEFLGWVRSRLKDAEKAIHNGDAAPRLSIWSQNEPVTVFGAVKSANGQGEIRELFRRLEARFSDCTSYSYEVVAADVIGEMAYTVGYEHTQASVAGVPRSYTLRVTQLYRREDGEWKVAHRHADEAPKAEEATGQTPLAGLSD
;
A
#
# COMPACT_ATOMS: atom_id res chain seq x y z
N MET A 1 -11.92 21.83 -9.31
CA MET A 1 -11.40 20.46 -9.26
C MET A 1 -12.41 19.56 -8.56
N SER A 2 -12.75 18.43 -9.15
CA SER A 2 -13.70 17.51 -8.55
C SER A 2 -13.09 16.77 -7.36
N ASP A 3 -13.95 16.22 -6.51
CA ASP A 3 -13.48 15.39 -5.37
C ASP A 3 -12.63 14.22 -5.85
N LYS A 4 -13.02 13.60 -6.96
CA LYS A 4 -12.27 12.48 -7.53
C LYS A 4 -10.88 12.91 -8.01
N GLU A 5 -10.78 14.07 -8.65
CA GLU A 5 -9.49 14.58 -9.09
C GLU A 5 -8.57 14.91 -7.93
N GLU A 6 -9.10 15.51 -6.87
CA GLU A 6 -8.34 15.77 -5.64
C GLU A 6 -7.85 14.46 -5.01
N PHE A 7 -8.75 13.48 -4.90
CA PHE A 7 -8.40 12.17 -4.35
C PHE A 7 -7.29 11.50 -5.15
N LEU A 8 -7.42 11.46 -6.48
CA LEU A 8 -6.41 10.85 -7.34
C LEU A 8 -5.08 11.60 -7.29
N GLY A 9 -5.12 12.92 -7.13
CA GLY A 9 -3.92 13.72 -6.89
C GLY A 9 -3.22 13.30 -5.60
N TRP A 10 -3.99 13.06 -4.53
CA TRP A 10 -3.47 12.56 -3.27
C TRP A 10 -2.86 11.16 -3.41
N VAL A 11 -3.53 10.27 -4.16
CA VAL A 11 -3.02 8.91 -4.44
C VAL A 11 -1.67 8.98 -5.17
N ARG A 12 -1.57 9.87 -6.14
CA ARG A 12 -0.36 10.01 -6.97
C ARG A 12 0.78 10.75 -6.26
N SER A 13 0.52 11.37 -5.13
CA SER A 13 1.54 12.12 -4.37
C SER A 13 1.75 11.53 -2.98
N ARG A 14 0.84 11.81 -2.03
CA ARG A 14 1.00 11.40 -0.63
C ARG A 14 1.04 9.89 -0.44
N LEU A 15 0.13 9.16 -1.08
CA LEU A 15 0.11 7.71 -0.99
C LEU A 15 1.37 7.12 -1.61
N LYS A 16 1.73 7.55 -2.80
CA LYS A 16 2.91 7.06 -3.49
C LYS A 16 4.18 7.30 -2.66
N ASP A 17 4.33 8.51 -2.12
CA ASP A 17 5.51 8.85 -1.30
C ASP A 17 5.58 7.98 -0.05
N ALA A 18 4.46 7.71 0.59
CA ALA A 18 4.41 6.86 1.78
C ALA A 18 4.78 5.42 1.46
N GLU A 19 4.34 4.90 0.31
CA GLU A 19 4.69 3.54 -0.11
C GLU A 19 6.15 3.41 -0.47
N LYS A 20 6.71 4.40 -1.14
CA LYS A 20 8.15 4.41 -1.41
C LYS A 20 8.96 4.48 -0.12
N ALA A 21 8.50 5.27 0.85
CA ALA A 21 9.19 5.43 2.12
C ALA A 21 9.26 4.12 2.91
N ILE A 22 8.15 3.38 3.02
CA ILE A 22 8.16 2.12 3.76
C ILE A 22 9.05 1.08 3.09
N HIS A 23 9.11 1.08 1.76
CA HIS A 23 9.98 0.18 1.01
C HIS A 23 11.47 0.59 1.09
N ASN A 24 11.74 1.74 1.71
CA ASN A 24 13.09 2.19 2.05
C ASN A 24 13.35 2.16 3.57
N GLY A 25 12.49 1.47 4.31
CA GLY A 25 12.69 1.28 5.74
C GLY A 25 12.16 2.38 6.63
N ASP A 26 11.19 3.17 6.13
CA ASP A 26 10.58 4.26 6.91
C ASP A 26 9.05 4.15 6.87
N ALA A 27 8.46 3.70 7.98
CA ALA A 27 7.02 3.52 8.10
C ALA A 27 6.28 4.80 8.51
N ALA A 28 6.98 5.85 8.93
CA ALA A 28 6.33 7.05 9.45
C ALA A 28 5.34 7.70 8.47
N PRO A 29 5.67 7.90 7.18
CA PRO A 29 4.71 8.46 6.23
C PRO A 29 3.46 7.59 6.05
N ARG A 30 3.62 6.26 6.00
CA ARG A 30 2.46 5.36 5.87
C ARG A 30 1.58 5.45 7.12
N LEU A 31 2.17 5.45 8.30
CA LEU A 31 1.42 5.62 9.55
C LEU A 31 0.65 6.94 9.56
N SER A 32 1.22 8.00 9.01
CA SER A 32 0.56 9.32 9.01
C SER A 32 -0.63 9.39 8.06
N ILE A 33 -0.66 8.60 6.98
CA ILE A 33 -1.79 8.59 6.04
C ILE A 33 -2.82 7.50 6.34
N TRP A 34 -2.57 6.66 7.33
CA TRP A 34 -3.57 5.68 7.78
C TRP A 34 -4.50 6.31 8.81
N SER A 35 -5.78 5.93 8.75
CA SER A 35 -6.78 6.43 9.68
C SER A 35 -6.42 6.04 11.12
N GLN A 36 -6.65 6.97 12.05
CA GLN A 36 -6.50 6.74 13.48
C GLN A 36 -7.84 6.34 14.13
N ASN A 37 -8.89 6.18 13.32
CA ASN A 37 -10.22 5.83 13.79
C ASN A 37 -10.55 4.38 13.40
N GLU A 38 -10.99 3.57 14.38
CA GLU A 38 -11.42 2.22 14.10
C GLU A 38 -12.75 2.23 13.31
N PRO A 39 -13.05 1.21 12.49
CA PRO A 39 -12.20 0.06 12.19
C PRO A 39 -11.14 0.37 11.14
N VAL A 40 -9.97 -0.25 11.30
CA VAL A 40 -8.90 -0.24 10.31
C VAL A 40 -8.37 -1.66 10.15
N THR A 41 -8.12 -2.08 8.92
CA THR A 41 -7.74 -3.47 8.63
C THR A 41 -6.77 -3.56 7.47
N VAL A 42 -5.90 -4.58 7.51
CA VAL A 42 -5.00 -4.93 6.42
C VAL A 42 -5.09 -6.45 6.20
N PHE A 43 -5.39 -6.85 4.97
CA PHE A 43 -5.15 -8.21 4.51
C PHE A 43 -3.98 -8.13 3.56
N GLY A 44 -2.77 -8.31 4.12
CA GLY A 44 -1.54 -8.22 3.34
C GLY A 44 -1.26 -9.52 2.59
N ALA A 45 -0.36 -9.44 1.62
CA ALA A 45 0.03 -10.60 0.82
C ALA A 45 0.68 -11.70 1.66
N VAL A 46 1.29 -11.35 2.79
CA VAL A 46 1.98 -12.29 3.67
C VAL A 46 1.33 -12.35 5.05
N LYS A 47 0.82 -11.23 5.56
CA LYS A 47 0.27 -11.14 6.90
C LYS A 47 -0.89 -10.16 6.98
N SER A 48 -1.85 -10.46 7.85
CA SER A 48 -3.02 -9.60 8.09
C SER A 48 -2.91 -8.91 9.45
N ALA A 49 -3.60 -7.78 9.58
CA ALA A 49 -3.67 -7.01 10.82
C ALA A 49 -5.06 -6.41 10.98
N ASN A 50 -5.56 -6.38 12.20
CA ASN A 50 -6.87 -5.82 12.53
C ASN A 50 -6.70 -4.85 13.70
N GLY A 51 -7.05 -3.59 13.48
CA GLY A 51 -6.98 -2.56 14.49
C GLY A 51 -5.64 -1.81 14.52
N GLN A 52 -5.64 -0.65 15.17
CA GLN A 52 -4.50 0.27 15.22
C GLN A 52 -3.21 -0.39 15.73
N GLY A 53 -3.32 -1.15 16.81
CA GLY A 53 -2.14 -1.77 17.42
C GLY A 53 -1.46 -2.76 16.50
N GLU A 54 -2.23 -3.66 15.91
CA GLU A 54 -1.70 -4.68 14.99
C GLU A 54 -1.14 -4.06 13.72
N ILE A 55 -1.81 -3.03 13.20
CA ILE A 55 -1.36 -2.33 11.99
C ILE A 55 -0.02 -1.63 12.25
N ARG A 56 0.11 -0.98 13.39
CA ARG A 56 1.34 -0.29 13.76
C ARG A 56 2.51 -1.27 13.87
N GLU A 57 2.26 -2.41 14.50
CA GLU A 57 3.24 -3.48 14.61
C GLU A 57 3.61 -4.05 13.24
N LEU A 58 2.61 -4.30 12.37
CA LEU A 58 2.85 -4.79 11.02
C LEU A 58 3.75 -3.82 10.22
N PHE A 59 3.45 -2.52 10.28
CA PHE A 59 4.22 -1.53 9.52
C PHE A 59 5.66 -1.43 10.05
N ARG A 60 5.88 -1.58 11.36
CA ARG A 60 7.23 -1.62 11.93
C ARG A 60 8.01 -2.83 11.46
N ARG A 61 7.34 -3.97 11.32
CA ARG A 61 7.97 -5.18 10.78
C ARG A 61 8.36 -5.00 9.32
N LEU A 62 7.50 -4.36 8.53
CA LEU A 62 7.78 -4.09 7.13
C LEU A 62 8.96 -3.13 6.97
N GLU A 63 9.00 -2.04 7.75
CA GLU A 63 10.12 -1.10 7.65
C GLU A 63 11.46 -1.73 8.04
N ALA A 64 11.44 -2.72 8.93
CA ALA A 64 12.65 -3.43 9.33
C ALA A 64 13.17 -4.38 8.22
N ARG A 65 12.30 -4.77 7.29
CA ARG A 65 12.64 -5.76 6.25
C ARG A 65 12.90 -5.12 4.89
N PHE A 66 12.26 -4.00 4.58
CA PHE A 66 12.38 -3.36 3.27
C PHE A 66 13.52 -2.35 3.23
N SER A 67 14.23 -2.33 2.10
CA SER A 67 15.27 -1.33 1.82
C SER A 67 15.46 -1.20 0.31
N ASP A 68 16.22 -0.18 -0.08
CA ASP A 68 16.71 -0.02 -1.47
C ASP A 68 15.58 -0.10 -2.51
N CYS A 69 14.51 0.65 -2.30
CA CYS A 69 13.42 0.74 -3.26
C CYS A 69 13.88 1.53 -4.48
N THR A 70 14.08 0.83 -5.60
CA THR A 70 14.50 1.45 -6.85
C THR A 70 13.33 1.83 -7.73
N SER A 71 12.15 1.22 -7.50
CA SER A 71 10.97 1.51 -8.30
C SER A 71 9.71 1.13 -7.51
N TYR A 72 8.74 2.02 -7.54
CA TYR A 72 7.39 1.75 -7.03
C TYR A 72 6.39 2.48 -7.91
N SER A 73 5.36 1.79 -8.35
CA SER A 73 4.24 2.44 -9.04
C SER A 73 2.94 1.76 -8.63
N TYR A 74 1.87 2.54 -8.57
CA TYR A 74 0.52 2.04 -8.37
C TYR A 74 -0.28 2.32 -9.63
N GLU A 75 -0.55 1.26 -10.37
CA GLU A 75 -1.36 1.30 -11.59
C GLU A 75 -2.82 1.20 -11.16
N VAL A 76 -3.52 2.31 -11.11
CA VAL A 76 -4.93 2.36 -10.70
C VAL A 76 -5.81 1.95 -11.88
N VAL A 77 -6.51 0.83 -11.73
CA VAL A 77 -7.43 0.30 -12.75
C VAL A 77 -8.80 0.95 -12.59
N ALA A 78 -9.25 1.16 -11.36
CA ALA A 78 -10.53 1.78 -11.07
C ALA A 78 -10.45 2.55 -9.76
N ALA A 79 -11.17 3.65 -9.68
CA ALA A 79 -11.26 4.47 -8.47
C ALA A 79 -12.55 5.27 -8.49
N ASP A 80 -13.09 5.54 -7.30
CA ASP A 80 -14.22 6.46 -7.18
C ASP A 80 -14.26 7.08 -5.79
N VAL A 81 -14.98 8.19 -5.70
CA VAL A 81 -15.24 8.89 -4.45
C VAL A 81 -16.75 8.94 -4.24
N ILE A 82 -17.21 8.48 -3.09
CA ILE A 82 -18.62 8.43 -2.74
C ILE A 82 -18.78 9.08 -1.37
N GLY A 83 -19.17 10.36 -1.34
CA GLY A 83 -19.24 11.13 -0.11
C GLY A 83 -17.88 11.25 0.56
N GLU A 84 -17.77 10.81 1.80
CA GLU A 84 -16.54 10.87 2.59
C GLU A 84 -15.71 9.58 2.47
N MET A 85 -16.02 8.72 1.51
CA MET A 85 -15.31 7.49 1.27
C MET A 85 -14.81 7.42 -0.18
N ALA A 86 -13.75 6.66 -0.37
CA ALA A 86 -13.19 6.41 -1.70
C ALA A 86 -12.63 5.00 -1.76
N TYR A 87 -12.40 4.51 -2.96
CA TYR A 87 -11.69 3.25 -3.17
C TYR A 87 -10.76 3.35 -4.36
N THR A 88 -9.73 2.51 -4.33
CA THR A 88 -8.89 2.24 -5.50
C THR A 88 -8.75 0.74 -5.67
N VAL A 89 -8.65 0.32 -6.94
CA VAL A 89 -8.35 -1.06 -7.32
C VAL A 89 -7.24 -0.99 -8.36
N GLY A 90 -6.18 -1.74 -8.17
CA GLY A 90 -5.09 -1.68 -9.13
C GLY A 90 -3.95 -2.64 -8.82
N TYR A 91 -2.82 -2.38 -9.44
CA TYR A 91 -1.60 -3.17 -9.30
C TYR A 91 -0.48 -2.31 -8.73
N GLU A 92 0.21 -2.84 -7.74
CA GLU A 92 1.48 -2.24 -7.27
C GLU A 92 2.63 -3.01 -7.87
N HIS A 93 3.52 -2.28 -8.54
CA HIS A 93 4.74 -2.83 -9.11
C HIS A 93 5.92 -2.29 -8.30
N THR A 94 6.64 -3.18 -7.64
CA THR A 94 7.69 -2.78 -6.69
C THR A 94 8.99 -3.48 -6.98
N GLN A 95 10.09 -2.72 -6.90
CA GLN A 95 11.45 -3.26 -6.89
C GLN A 95 12.14 -2.71 -5.65
N ALA A 96 12.41 -3.60 -4.70
CA ALA A 96 13.04 -3.25 -3.43
C ALA A 96 13.75 -4.47 -2.86
N SER A 97 14.60 -4.27 -1.88
CA SER A 97 15.19 -5.40 -1.15
C SER A 97 14.30 -5.80 0.01
N VAL A 98 14.16 -7.10 0.23
CA VAL A 98 13.43 -7.68 1.36
C VAL A 98 14.42 -8.52 2.14
N ALA A 99 14.67 -8.18 3.40
CA ALA A 99 15.69 -8.81 4.23
C ALA A 99 17.05 -8.85 3.52
N GLY A 100 17.40 -7.76 2.84
CA GLY A 100 18.66 -7.62 2.13
C GLY A 100 18.72 -8.28 0.76
N VAL A 101 17.65 -8.93 0.30
CA VAL A 101 17.61 -9.64 -0.99
C VAL A 101 16.78 -8.83 -1.99
N PRO A 102 17.35 -8.43 -3.14
CA PRO A 102 16.60 -7.71 -4.15
C PRO A 102 15.42 -8.53 -4.69
N ARG A 103 14.25 -7.89 -4.76
CA ARG A 103 13.02 -8.51 -5.24
C ARG A 103 12.28 -7.56 -6.18
N SER A 104 11.53 -8.17 -7.08
CA SER A 104 10.66 -7.47 -8.02
C SER A 104 9.33 -8.21 -8.02
N TYR A 105 8.23 -7.53 -7.69
CA TYR A 105 6.94 -8.20 -7.56
C TYR A 105 5.77 -7.29 -7.89
N THR A 106 4.64 -7.89 -8.22
CA THR A 106 3.38 -7.21 -8.51
C THR A 106 2.30 -7.73 -7.58
N LEU A 107 1.61 -6.81 -6.91
CA LEU A 107 0.47 -7.13 -6.06
C LEU A 107 -0.81 -6.59 -6.67
N ARG A 108 -1.91 -7.34 -6.52
CA ARG A 108 -3.25 -6.79 -6.74
C ARG A 108 -3.65 -6.11 -5.45
N VAL A 109 -4.11 -4.88 -5.54
CA VAL A 109 -4.39 -4.06 -4.36
C VAL A 109 -5.75 -3.40 -4.48
N THR A 110 -6.56 -3.58 -3.44
CA THR A 110 -7.79 -2.82 -3.23
C THR A 110 -7.64 -2.06 -1.93
N GLN A 111 -7.90 -0.77 -1.95
CA GLN A 111 -7.87 0.05 -0.74
C GLN A 111 -9.15 0.84 -0.60
N LEU A 112 -9.60 0.98 0.65
CA LEU A 112 -10.71 1.86 1.03
C LEU A 112 -10.14 3.02 1.82
N TYR A 113 -10.69 4.21 1.58
CA TYR A 113 -10.22 5.45 2.19
C TYR A 113 -11.38 6.18 2.83
N ARG A 114 -11.09 6.93 3.89
CA ARG A 114 -12.04 7.85 4.51
C ARG A 114 -11.47 9.27 4.48
N ARG A 115 -12.33 10.25 4.22
CA ARG A 115 -11.93 11.66 4.37
C ARG A 115 -12.24 12.07 5.79
N GLU A 116 -11.22 12.39 6.55
CA GLU A 116 -11.29 12.74 7.98
C GLU A 116 -10.66 14.11 8.16
N ASP A 117 -11.44 15.04 8.71
CA ASP A 117 -10.99 16.43 8.93
C ASP A 117 -10.39 17.04 7.66
N GLY A 118 -11.03 16.77 6.52
CA GLY A 118 -10.62 17.31 5.23
C GLY A 118 -9.44 16.58 4.58
N GLU A 119 -8.92 15.52 5.21
CA GLU A 119 -7.79 14.76 4.68
C GLU A 119 -8.17 13.31 4.38
N TRP A 120 -7.66 12.79 3.27
CA TRP A 120 -7.83 11.38 2.94
C TRP A 120 -6.93 10.51 3.82
N LYS A 121 -7.49 9.40 4.32
CA LYS A 121 -6.78 8.41 5.13
C LYS A 121 -7.15 7.02 4.63
N VAL A 122 -6.16 6.12 4.64
CA VAL A 122 -6.40 4.72 4.31
C VAL A 122 -7.06 4.04 5.51
N ALA A 123 -8.13 3.31 5.27
CA ALA A 123 -8.86 2.57 6.31
C ALA A 123 -8.76 1.06 6.14
N HIS A 124 -8.57 0.60 4.90
CA HIS A 124 -8.45 -0.82 4.59
C HIS A 124 -7.52 -1.02 3.39
N ARG A 125 -6.73 -2.07 3.45
CA ARG A 125 -5.92 -2.53 2.34
C ARG A 125 -6.05 -4.03 2.23
N HIS A 126 -6.31 -4.53 1.02
CA HIS A 126 -6.24 -5.94 0.69
C HIS A 126 -5.28 -6.08 -0.49
N ALA A 127 -4.21 -6.83 -0.29
CA ALA A 127 -3.20 -7.05 -1.31
C ALA A 127 -2.87 -8.53 -1.40
N ASP A 128 -2.74 -9.06 -2.62
CA ASP A 128 -2.24 -10.40 -2.86
C ASP A 128 -1.33 -10.40 -4.09
N GLU A 129 -0.62 -11.50 -4.31
CA GLU A 129 0.22 -11.62 -5.49
C GLU A 129 -0.65 -11.70 -6.74
N ALA A 130 -0.25 -10.96 -7.78
CA ALA A 130 -0.92 -11.06 -9.07
C ALA A 130 -0.69 -12.45 -9.67
N PRO A 131 -1.70 -13.01 -10.39
CA PRO A 131 -1.47 -14.23 -11.14
C PRO A 131 -0.29 -14.07 -12.11
N LYS A 132 0.39 -15.17 -12.39
CA LYS A 132 1.60 -15.16 -13.24
C LYS A 132 1.39 -14.45 -14.58
N ALA A 133 0.20 -14.62 -15.16
CA ALA A 133 -0.14 -13.99 -16.45
C ALA A 133 -0.28 -12.48 -16.37
N GLU A 134 -0.37 -11.90 -15.16
CA GLU A 134 -0.53 -10.45 -14.92
C GLU A 134 0.74 -9.81 -14.35
N GLU A 135 1.79 -10.59 -14.11
CA GLU A 135 3.06 -10.08 -13.59
C GLU A 135 3.85 -9.40 -14.70
N ALA A 136 4.59 -8.33 -14.33
CA ALA A 136 5.57 -7.75 -15.23
C ALA A 136 6.75 -8.71 -15.39
N THR A 137 7.46 -8.61 -16.52
CA THR A 137 8.64 -9.45 -16.80
C THR A 137 9.70 -9.28 -15.69
N GLY A 138 10.22 -10.41 -15.22
CA GLY A 138 11.26 -10.43 -14.20
C GLY A 138 10.76 -10.36 -12.78
N GLN A 139 9.46 -10.50 -12.55
CA GLN A 139 8.88 -10.48 -11.21
C GLN A 139 9.32 -11.69 -10.38
N THR A 140 9.48 -11.48 -9.10
CA THR A 140 9.85 -12.51 -8.12
C THR A 140 8.65 -12.72 -7.18
N PRO A 141 8.12 -13.96 -7.09
CA PRO A 141 6.98 -14.22 -6.21
C PRO A 141 7.25 -13.84 -4.76
N LEU A 142 6.31 -13.15 -4.15
CA LEU A 142 6.42 -12.72 -2.76
C LEU A 142 6.23 -13.88 -1.80
N ALA A 143 5.46 -14.89 -2.19
CA ALA A 143 5.21 -16.07 -1.37
C ALA A 143 6.47 -16.86 -1.04
N GLY A 144 7.55 -16.68 -1.80
CA GLY A 144 8.85 -17.30 -1.48
C GLY A 144 9.63 -16.59 -0.38
N LEU A 145 9.11 -15.47 0.11
CA LEU A 145 9.76 -14.65 1.13
C LEU A 145 9.12 -14.95 2.50
N SER A 146 9.68 -15.90 3.20
CA SER A 146 9.19 -16.24 4.54
C SER A 146 9.51 -15.14 5.54
N ASP A 147 8.73 -15.08 6.59
CA ASP A 147 8.93 -14.12 7.69
C ASP A 147 10.16 -14.45 8.53
#